data_79c102e94dd739beaab4543ce7fef6fd
#
_entry.id   79c102e94dd739beaab4543ce7fef6fd
#
_cell.length_a   1.000
_cell.length_b   1.000
_cell.length_c   1.000
_cell.angle_alpha   90.00
_cell.angle_beta   90.00
_cell.angle_gamma   90.00
#
_symmetry.space_group_name_H-M   'P 1'
#
loop_
_entity.id
_entity.type
_entity.pdbx_description
1 polymer ?
#
loop_
_entity_poly.entity_id
_entity_poly.type
_entity_poly.pdbx_seq_one_letter_code
_entity_poly.pdbx_strand_id
1 'polypeptide(L)'
;MIINAYVNGFLERRVGWDFEDEHPGVDARGFNEFDALAPEIETHLVNAVLTNGARYYVDHAHPELSTPECTDARQCTTYDRAAEEILIRSMEKANELLPEGEELVIHKNNSDGKGNSYGCHENYLVDRAVPFGRIVQQVMPFFISRQIFCGAGK
;
A
#
# COMPACT_ATOMS: atom_id res chain seq x y z
N MET A 1 5.12 -13.75 0.81
CA MET A 1 6.57 -13.91 1.11
C MET A 1 7.22 -12.58 1.54
N ILE A 2 7.21 -11.52 0.75
CA ILE A 2 7.90 -10.24 1.01
C ILE A 2 7.56 -9.62 2.37
N ILE A 3 6.26 -9.41 2.64
CA ILE A 3 5.80 -8.81 3.90
C ILE A 3 6.19 -9.67 5.09
N ASN A 4 5.99 -10.99 5.00
CA ASN A 4 6.38 -11.91 6.06
C ASN A 4 7.89 -11.93 6.31
N ALA A 5 8.71 -11.75 5.27
CA ALA A 5 10.16 -11.67 5.42
C ALA A 5 10.55 -10.44 6.25
N TYR A 6 9.91 -9.29 6.00
CA TYR A 6 10.12 -8.09 6.80
C TYR A 6 9.62 -8.26 8.24
N VAL A 7 8.36 -8.70 8.40
CA VAL A 7 7.74 -8.85 9.72
C VAL A 7 8.54 -9.81 10.60
N ASN A 8 8.97 -10.95 10.05
CA ASN A 8 9.74 -11.94 10.80
C ASN A 8 11.19 -11.52 11.07
N GLY A 9 11.76 -10.72 10.18
CA GLY A 9 13.16 -10.29 10.28
C GLY A 9 13.38 -9.06 11.16
N PHE A 10 12.41 -8.17 11.26
CA PHE A 10 12.61 -6.85 11.85
C PHE A 10 11.62 -6.47 12.96
N LEU A 11 10.48 -7.16 13.08
CA LEU A 11 9.50 -6.82 14.09
C LEU A 11 9.57 -7.79 15.28
N GLU A 12 9.80 -7.25 16.48
CA GLU A 12 9.82 -8.02 17.75
C GLU A 12 8.40 -8.52 18.13
N ARG A 13 7.37 -7.78 17.75
CA ARG A 13 5.96 -8.09 18.02
C ARG A 13 5.14 -7.85 16.78
N ARG A 14 4.16 -8.75 16.56
CA ARG A 14 3.16 -8.57 15.53
C ARG A 14 1.94 -7.89 16.13
N VAL A 15 1.50 -6.81 15.48
CA VAL A 15 0.19 -6.22 15.72
C VAL A 15 -0.68 -6.61 14.54
N GLY A 16 -1.70 -7.43 14.80
CA GLY A 16 -2.66 -7.82 13.79
C GLY A 16 -3.62 -6.67 13.46
N TRP A 17 -4.09 -6.64 12.24
CA TRP A 17 -5.19 -5.78 11.83
C TRP A 17 -6.51 -6.52 12.04
N ASP A 18 -7.52 -5.82 12.53
CA ASP A 18 -8.87 -6.35 12.64
C ASP A 18 -9.58 -6.24 11.28
N PHE A 19 -10.03 -7.37 10.76
CA PHE A 19 -10.69 -7.47 9.47
C PHE A 19 -12.20 -7.64 9.56
N GLU A 20 -12.82 -7.49 10.72
CA GLU A 20 -14.25 -7.80 10.89
C GLU A 20 -15.13 -7.04 9.89
N ASP A 21 -14.73 -5.83 9.50
CA ASP A 21 -15.45 -4.99 8.52
C ASP A 21 -14.79 -4.95 7.12
N GLU A 22 -13.68 -5.65 6.91
CA GLU A 22 -12.96 -5.65 5.63
C GLU A 22 -13.11 -7.02 4.92
N HIS A 23 -13.39 -6.98 3.63
CA HIS A 23 -13.41 -8.15 2.77
C HIS A 23 -12.28 -8.05 1.72
N PRO A 24 -11.00 -8.27 2.10
CA PRO A 24 -9.85 -8.03 1.22
C PRO A 24 -9.82 -8.90 -0.04
N GLY A 25 -10.61 -9.96 -0.10
CA GLY A 25 -10.74 -10.83 -1.27
C GLY A 25 -11.89 -10.49 -2.20
N VAL A 26 -12.67 -9.46 -1.89
CA VAL A 26 -13.79 -9.02 -2.75
C VAL A 26 -13.35 -7.77 -3.50
N ASP A 27 -13.16 -7.90 -4.81
CA ASP A 27 -12.97 -6.75 -5.70
C ASP A 27 -14.24 -5.87 -5.69
N ALA A 28 -14.08 -4.55 -5.72
CA ALA A 28 -15.17 -3.59 -5.84
C ALA A 28 -16.10 -3.84 -7.05
N ARG A 29 -15.68 -4.64 -8.02
CA ARG A 29 -16.45 -5.09 -9.17
C ARG A 29 -17.26 -6.36 -8.93
N GLY A 30 -17.21 -6.95 -7.71
CA GLY A 30 -17.96 -8.12 -7.32
C GLY A 30 -17.31 -9.46 -7.67
N PHE A 31 -16.06 -9.48 -8.10
CA PHE A 31 -15.32 -10.72 -8.27
C PHE A 31 -14.79 -11.20 -6.91
N ASN A 32 -15.07 -12.44 -6.60
CA ASN A 32 -14.55 -13.08 -5.40
C ASN A 32 -13.38 -13.97 -5.82
N GLU A 33 -12.15 -13.54 -5.60
CA GLU A 33 -10.94 -14.29 -5.96
C GLU A 33 -10.71 -15.53 -5.07
N PHE A 34 -11.44 -15.64 -3.94
CA PHE A 34 -11.29 -16.75 -3.02
C PHE A 34 -11.80 -18.11 -3.54
N ASP A 35 -12.64 -18.12 -4.58
CA ASP A 35 -13.14 -19.37 -5.15
C ASP A 35 -12.10 -20.09 -6.04
N ALA A 36 -10.98 -19.48 -6.33
CA ALA A 36 -10.01 -20.00 -7.31
C ALA A 36 -8.69 -20.52 -6.73
N LEU A 37 -8.23 -20.07 -5.57
CA LEU A 37 -6.86 -20.37 -5.12
C LEU A 37 -6.68 -20.35 -3.59
N ALA A 38 -6.28 -21.49 -3.07
CA ALA A 38 -5.48 -21.72 -1.89
C ALA A 38 -6.15 -21.59 -0.49
N PRO A 39 -5.66 -22.36 0.46
CA PRO A 39 -6.27 -22.49 1.78
C PRO A 39 -6.24 -21.18 2.56
N GLU A 40 -7.31 -20.89 3.26
CA GLU A 40 -7.60 -19.73 4.12
C GLU A 40 -6.50 -19.34 5.11
N ILE A 41 -5.43 -20.11 5.22
CA ILE A 41 -4.45 -20.00 6.31
C ILE A 41 -3.40 -18.90 6.08
N GLU A 42 -3.15 -18.47 4.84
CA GLU A 42 -2.03 -17.55 4.57
C GLU A 42 -2.40 -16.09 4.30
N THR A 43 -3.60 -15.80 3.85
CA THR A 43 -4.03 -14.43 3.55
C THR A 43 -4.20 -13.57 4.79
N HIS A 44 -4.61 -14.13 5.91
CA HIS A 44 -4.73 -13.43 7.20
C HIS A 44 -3.37 -13.02 7.81
N LEU A 45 -2.27 -13.58 7.33
CA LEU A 45 -0.92 -13.31 7.85
C LEU A 45 -0.23 -12.14 7.15
N VAL A 46 -0.85 -11.56 6.13
CA VAL A 46 -0.19 -10.60 5.23
C VAL A 46 -0.70 -9.18 5.41
N ASN A 47 -1.07 -8.83 6.62
CA ASN A 47 -1.45 -7.47 6.99
C ASN A 47 -0.81 -7.14 8.34
N ALA A 48 0.13 -6.21 8.33
CA ALA A 48 0.91 -5.86 9.50
C ALA A 48 0.90 -4.36 9.75
N VAL A 49 0.69 -3.99 11.01
CA VAL A 49 0.97 -2.63 11.49
C VAL A 49 2.44 -2.56 11.88
N LEU A 50 3.16 -1.62 11.29
CA LEU A 50 4.58 -1.42 11.52
C LEU A 50 4.84 -0.51 12.72
N THR A 51 6.08 -0.49 13.20
CA THR A 51 6.47 0.28 14.39
C THR A 51 6.28 1.79 14.26
N ASN A 52 6.27 2.31 13.03
CA ASN A 52 6.00 3.71 12.75
C ASN A 52 4.50 4.02 12.55
N GLY A 53 3.62 3.03 12.69
CA GLY A 53 2.18 3.16 12.46
C GLY A 53 1.74 2.97 10.99
N ALA A 54 2.67 2.67 10.09
CA ALA A 54 2.33 2.30 8.71
C ALA A 54 1.64 0.93 8.66
N ARG A 55 0.80 0.73 7.67
CA ARG A 55 0.20 -0.58 7.37
C ARG A 55 0.89 -1.18 6.15
N TYR A 56 1.35 -2.43 6.28
CA TYR A 56 1.97 -3.18 5.20
C TYR A 56 1.15 -4.45 4.93
N TYR A 57 0.55 -4.54 3.76
CA TYR A 57 -0.49 -5.54 3.46
C TYR A 57 -0.45 -5.97 1.99
N VAL A 58 -1.28 -6.95 1.64
CA VAL A 58 -1.52 -7.35 0.25
C VAL A 58 -2.87 -6.81 -0.18
N ASP A 59 -2.89 -6.15 -1.32
CA ASP A 59 -4.10 -5.83 -2.05
C ASP A 59 -3.95 -6.21 -3.52
N HIS A 60 -4.96 -6.92 -4.08
CA HIS A 60 -4.95 -7.40 -5.47
C HIS A 60 -3.62 -8.08 -5.90
N ALA A 61 -3.08 -8.93 -5.02
CA ALA A 61 -1.81 -9.63 -5.21
C ALA A 61 -0.55 -8.75 -5.25
N HIS A 62 -0.66 -7.46 -4.91
CA HIS A 62 0.47 -6.54 -4.79
C HIS A 62 0.79 -6.26 -3.32
N PRO A 63 2.07 -6.16 -2.95
CA PRO A 63 2.45 -5.63 -1.65
C PRO A 63 2.18 -4.13 -1.63
N GLU A 64 1.33 -3.70 -0.72
CA GLU A 64 0.98 -2.30 -0.52
C GLU A 64 1.44 -1.81 0.84
N LEU A 65 1.82 -0.53 0.91
CA LEU A 65 2.20 0.11 2.14
C LEU A 65 1.48 1.45 2.25
N SER A 66 0.61 1.57 3.27
CA SER A 66 -0.02 2.84 3.64
C SER A 66 0.83 3.54 4.68
N THR A 67 1.10 4.82 4.46
CA THR A 67 1.84 5.65 5.41
C THR A 67 1.04 5.86 6.70
N PRO A 68 1.69 6.18 7.82
CA PRO A 68 0.99 6.73 8.98
C PRO A 68 0.28 8.04 8.63
N GLU A 69 -0.65 8.44 9.49
CA GLU A 69 -1.27 9.75 9.41
C GLU A 69 -0.21 10.85 9.51
N CYS A 70 -0.36 11.89 8.68
CA CYS A 70 0.58 13.00 8.58
C CYS A 70 -0.14 14.32 8.87
N THR A 71 0.51 15.22 9.58
CA THR A 71 -0.01 16.56 9.87
C THR A 71 0.55 17.63 8.94
N ASP A 72 1.63 17.31 8.23
CA ASP A 72 2.27 18.23 7.29
C ASP A 72 2.94 17.49 6.11
N ALA A 73 3.27 18.24 5.07
CA ALA A 73 3.87 17.72 3.85
C ALA A 73 5.26 17.08 4.06
N ARG A 74 6.03 17.56 5.04
CA ARG A 74 7.36 17.01 5.34
C ARG A 74 7.23 15.61 5.94
N GLN A 75 6.30 15.43 6.86
CA GLN A 75 6.00 14.10 7.41
C GLN A 75 5.57 13.13 6.31
N CYS A 76 4.64 13.57 5.43
CA CYS A 76 4.19 12.77 4.31
C CYS A 76 5.37 12.29 3.43
N THR A 77 6.25 13.21 3.03
CA THR A 77 7.44 12.87 2.25
C THR A 77 8.40 11.95 3.00
N THR A 78 8.58 12.17 4.31
CA THR A 78 9.45 11.33 5.15
C THR A 78 8.91 9.91 5.24
N TYR A 79 7.60 9.75 5.42
CA TYR A 79 6.99 8.42 5.51
C TYR A 79 6.94 7.71 4.15
N ASP A 80 6.75 8.43 3.05
CA ASP A 80 6.86 7.84 1.70
C ASP A 80 8.29 7.30 1.45
N ARG A 81 9.32 8.05 1.86
CA ARG A 81 10.71 7.57 1.78
C ARG A 81 10.99 6.40 2.73
N ALA A 82 10.42 6.42 3.93
CA ALA A 82 10.52 5.29 4.85
C ALA A 82 9.84 4.03 4.29
N ALA A 83 8.74 4.20 3.55
CA ALA A 83 8.08 3.09 2.86
C ALA A 83 8.99 2.44 1.80
N GLU A 84 9.71 3.23 1.01
CA GLU A 84 10.69 2.72 0.05
C GLU A 84 11.80 1.92 0.74
N GLU A 85 12.32 2.42 1.85
CA GLU A 85 13.35 1.71 2.64
C GLU A 85 12.82 0.40 3.23
N ILE A 86 11.59 0.37 3.70
CA ILE A 86 10.92 -0.84 4.19
C ILE A 86 10.80 -1.88 3.06
N LEU A 87 10.41 -1.44 1.86
CA LEU A 87 10.29 -2.32 0.70
C LEU A 87 11.65 -2.89 0.26
N ILE A 88 12.72 -2.07 0.28
CA ILE A 88 14.08 -2.53 -0.03
C ILE A 88 14.51 -3.61 0.97
N ARG A 89 14.38 -3.37 2.26
CA ARG A 89 14.70 -4.36 3.30
C ARG A 89 13.86 -5.63 3.22
N SER A 90 12.58 -5.47 2.85
CA SER A 90 11.68 -6.60 2.62
C SER A 90 12.16 -7.47 1.46
N MET A 91 12.59 -6.85 0.38
CA MET A 91 13.11 -7.49 -0.82
C MET A 91 14.42 -8.23 -0.51
N GLU A 92 15.37 -7.57 0.15
CA GLU A 92 16.65 -8.16 0.55
C GLU A 92 16.41 -9.40 1.43
N LYS A 93 15.54 -9.26 2.44
CA LYS A 93 15.23 -10.36 3.35
C LYS A 93 14.46 -11.50 2.69
N ALA A 94 13.62 -11.20 1.72
CA ALA A 94 12.93 -12.23 0.95
C ALA A 94 13.89 -12.99 0.02
N ASN A 95 14.85 -12.32 -0.57
CA ASN A 95 15.88 -12.94 -1.41
C ASN A 95 16.79 -13.92 -0.67
N GLU A 96 17.03 -13.69 0.64
CA GLU A 96 17.74 -14.67 1.48
C GLU A 96 17.01 -16.03 1.60
N LEU A 97 15.71 -16.05 1.35
CA LEU A 97 14.85 -17.22 1.48
C LEU A 97 14.59 -17.94 0.15
N LEU A 98 15.06 -17.37 -0.96
CA LEU A 98 14.87 -17.95 -2.29
C LEU A 98 15.91 -19.03 -2.59
N PRO A 99 15.58 -20.00 -3.46
CA PRO A 99 16.54 -20.95 -4.01
C PRO A 99 17.67 -20.24 -4.79
N GLU A 100 18.82 -20.90 -4.87
CA GLU A 100 19.95 -20.39 -5.65
C GLU A 100 19.55 -20.17 -7.13
N GLY A 101 19.84 -18.96 -7.64
CA GLY A 101 19.53 -18.57 -9.02
C GLY A 101 18.15 -17.90 -9.19
N GLU A 102 17.36 -17.80 -8.13
CA GLU A 102 16.11 -17.04 -8.13
C GLU A 102 16.31 -15.67 -7.47
N GLU A 103 15.70 -14.65 -8.06
CA GLU A 103 15.72 -13.28 -7.53
C GLU A 103 14.33 -12.66 -7.57
N LEU A 104 13.96 -11.98 -6.50
CA LEU A 104 12.77 -11.19 -6.39
C LEU A 104 13.13 -9.71 -6.49
N VAL A 105 12.45 -8.99 -7.40
CA VAL A 105 12.63 -7.55 -7.60
C VAL A 105 11.30 -6.85 -7.37
N ILE A 106 11.32 -5.79 -6.58
CA ILE A 106 10.17 -4.92 -6.35
C ILE A 106 10.28 -3.69 -7.24
N HIS A 107 9.21 -3.38 -7.96
CA HIS A 107 9.07 -2.17 -8.76
C HIS A 107 8.03 -1.24 -8.13
N LYS A 108 8.38 0.03 -7.93
CA LYS A 108 7.43 1.08 -7.56
C LYS A 108 7.04 1.84 -8.83
N ASN A 109 5.83 1.58 -9.32
CA ASN A 109 5.29 2.24 -10.50
C ASN A 109 3.76 2.38 -10.37
N ASN A 110 3.19 3.33 -11.12
CA ASN A 110 1.74 3.58 -11.13
C ASN A 110 1.07 3.01 -12.39
N SER A 111 1.82 2.40 -13.28
CA SER A 111 1.30 1.86 -14.55
C SER A 111 2.18 0.70 -15.02
N ASP A 112 1.55 -0.30 -15.63
CA ASP A 112 2.25 -1.43 -16.27
C ASP A 112 2.79 -1.10 -17.67
N GLY A 113 2.58 0.12 -18.15
CA GLY A 113 2.96 0.53 -19.52
C GLY A 113 2.09 -0.08 -20.63
N LYS A 114 1.08 -0.89 -20.29
CA LYS A 114 0.18 -1.59 -21.23
C LYS A 114 -1.26 -1.07 -21.18
N GLY A 115 -1.50 -0.02 -20.41
CA GLY A 115 -2.80 0.62 -20.28
C GLY A 115 -3.48 0.43 -18.92
N ASN A 116 -2.96 -0.41 -18.05
CA ASN A 116 -3.47 -0.53 -16.69
C ASN A 116 -2.78 0.48 -15.77
N SER A 117 -3.53 1.02 -14.83
CA SER A 117 -3.04 1.91 -13.78
C SER A 117 -3.22 1.23 -12.43
N TYR A 118 -2.18 1.29 -11.60
CA TYR A 118 -2.25 0.81 -10.22
C TYR A 118 -2.73 1.93 -9.29
N GLY A 119 -2.23 3.13 -9.49
CA GLY A 119 -2.62 4.31 -8.73
C GLY A 119 -1.84 4.48 -7.43
N CYS A 120 -2.16 5.59 -6.77
CA CYS A 120 -1.72 5.89 -5.42
C CYS A 120 -2.89 6.57 -4.70
N HIS A 121 -3.37 5.98 -3.62
CA HIS A 121 -4.48 6.53 -2.86
C HIS A 121 -3.99 7.63 -1.92
N GLU A 122 -4.71 8.72 -1.90
CA GLU A 122 -4.48 9.83 -0.98
C GLU A 122 -5.74 10.05 -0.13
N ASN A 123 -5.62 9.92 1.19
CA ASN A 123 -6.72 10.13 2.12
C ASN A 123 -6.50 11.42 2.89
N TYR A 124 -7.48 12.31 2.87
CA TYR A 124 -7.43 13.61 3.52
C TYR A 124 -8.50 13.71 4.60
N LEU A 125 -8.08 13.98 5.83
CA LEU A 125 -9.01 14.28 6.91
C LEU A 125 -9.50 15.72 6.75
N VAL A 126 -10.81 15.88 6.62
CA VAL A 126 -11.49 17.17 6.47
C VAL A 126 -12.58 17.29 7.53
N ASP A 127 -12.71 18.49 8.12
CA ASP A 127 -13.77 18.79 9.08
C ASP A 127 -15.16 18.52 8.44
N ARG A 128 -16.03 17.82 9.16
CA ARG A 128 -17.38 17.47 8.71
C ARG A 128 -18.28 18.71 8.47
N ALA A 129 -17.94 19.85 9.06
CA ALA A 129 -18.63 21.11 8.81
C ALA A 129 -18.34 21.70 7.43
N VAL A 130 -17.31 21.23 6.72
CA VAL A 130 -16.99 21.69 5.37
C VAL A 130 -17.97 21.08 4.37
N PRO A 131 -18.78 21.87 3.65
CA PRO A 131 -19.71 21.34 2.66
C PRO A 131 -18.96 20.61 1.53
N PHE A 132 -19.46 19.45 1.12
CA PHE A 132 -18.83 18.64 0.07
C PHE A 132 -18.62 19.41 -1.24
N GLY A 133 -19.58 20.24 -1.64
CA GLY A 133 -19.45 21.09 -2.82
C GLY A 133 -18.25 22.05 -2.75
N ARG A 134 -17.91 22.53 -1.56
CA ARG A 134 -16.70 23.37 -1.37
C ARG A 134 -15.42 22.55 -1.53
N ILE A 135 -15.41 21.31 -1.04
CA ILE A 135 -14.28 20.38 -1.24
C ILE A 135 -14.05 20.17 -2.74
N VAL A 136 -15.12 19.84 -3.48
CA VAL A 136 -15.04 19.62 -4.93
C VAL A 136 -14.50 20.86 -5.65
N GLN A 137 -15.02 22.04 -5.34
CA GLN A 137 -14.60 23.30 -5.98
C GLN A 137 -13.13 23.64 -5.73
N GLN A 138 -12.59 23.29 -4.57
CA GLN A 138 -11.22 23.64 -4.20
C GLN A 138 -10.20 22.57 -4.63
N VAL A 139 -10.56 21.29 -4.52
CA VAL A 139 -9.61 20.18 -4.70
C VAL A 139 -9.55 19.72 -6.16
N MET A 140 -10.68 19.72 -6.87
CA MET A 140 -10.71 19.25 -8.26
C MET A 140 -9.77 20.03 -9.19
N PRO A 141 -9.73 21.38 -9.18
CA PRO A 141 -8.78 22.14 -10.01
C PRO A 141 -7.32 21.79 -9.70
N PHE A 142 -6.99 21.59 -8.42
CA PHE A 142 -5.67 21.16 -7.99
C PHE A 142 -5.32 19.77 -8.55
N PHE A 143 -6.19 18.78 -8.40
CA PHE A 143 -5.95 17.44 -8.89
C PHE A 143 -5.79 17.35 -10.42
N ILE A 144 -6.53 18.18 -11.15
CA ILE A 144 -6.41 18.24 -12.62
C ILE A 144 -5.09 18.90 -13.04
N SER A 145 -4.65 19.95 -12.35
CA SER A 145 -3.49 20.73 -12.73
C SER A 145 -2.17 20.23 -12.19
N ARG A 146 -2.16 19.46 -11.10
CA ARG A 146 -0.92 19.00 -10.45
C ARG A 146 -0.02 18.15 -11.33
N GLN A 147 -0.57 17.44 -12.31
CA GLN A 147 0.22 16.64 -13.26
C GLN A 147 1.25 17.47 -14.04
N ILE A 148 1.02 18.77 -14.19
CA ILE A 148 1.93 19.68 -14.89
C ILE A 148 3.28 19.76 -14.17
N PHE A 149 3.29 19.68 -12.82
CA PHE A 149 4.52 19.81 -12.03
C PHE A 149 4.86 18.55 -11.21
N CYS A 150 3.90 17.67 -10.93
CA CYS A 150 4.15 16.41 -10.23
C CYS A 150 4.38 15.23 -11.18
N GLY A 151 4.05 15.36 -12.46
CA GLY A 151 4.01 14.24 -13.41
C GLY A 151 2.70 13.45 -13.31
N ALA A 152 2.47 12.60 -14.30
CA ALA A 152 1.25 11.79 -14.44
C ALA A 152 1.40 10.34 -13.98
N GLY A 153 2.50 10.00 -13.30
CA GLY A 153 2.75 8.65 -12.81
C GLY A 153 3.19 7.66 -13.89
N LYS A 154 3.77 8.13 -14.97
CA LYS A 154 4.35 7.31 -16.04
C LYS A 154 5.85 7.48 -16.09
#